data_fcab56472a47e6890367b6bb4723ed38
#
_entry.id   fcab56472a47e6890367b6bb4723ed38
#
_cell.length_a   1.000
_cell.length_b   1.000
_cell.length_c   1.000
_cell.angle_alpha   90.00
_cell.angle_beta   90.00
_cell.angle_gamma   90.00
#
_symmetry.space_group_name_H-M   'P 1'
#
loop_
_entity.id
_entity.type
_entity.pdbx_description
1 polymer ?
#
loop_
_entity_poly.entity_id
_entity_poly.type
_entity_poly.pdbx_seq_one_letter_code
_entity_poly.pdbx_strand_id
1 'polypeptide(L)'
;MKYFNFESQRPRLSRREAIRRTLFAASGLMLADHLSFSAFAVPKTARAKAVIQIWLAGGPSHLDTFDPKPEAGVDYAGQLRTPLETNVSGIRISELMPVLAKQADKYTLIRSMTHGNNGHETASYLVQTGRQPGGKTVFPCVGAVVALNKGYDAGYKGLIPPYVVLTEPQGRFDEAGFLGARYKPFATGGNPAQTPFAVDGIITPGITEQRQKSRRELLHKLDTLAQTMAADPQIAATTKAENAAYDMILGEGAKVFDLSQEKKELREAYGLSKFGQSCLVARRLVESGIPYVTINYGGWDMHKDIFPSMRRQLPEFDKGIGTLVKDLFDRGLLDSTIVWSGGEFGRSPKVMMEAPWNGGRNHYGKVFSSLIAGGGFKGGQVIGSSDAKGEEVKDRPVYPVDLIGSIYAQLGIDPATKLPNPEGLPLRVMPTADEGIKSGGLLKEIMPS
;
A
#
# COMPACT_ATOMS: atom_id res chain seq x y z
N MET A 1 40.60 51.90 16.90
CA MET A 1 39.29 51.47 16.43
C MET A 1 39.09 52.01 15.01
N LYS A 2 39.21 51.16 13.97
CA LYS A 2 38.91 51.51 12.58
C LYS A 2 37.82 50.55 12.13
N TYR A 3 36.65 51.09 11.82
CA TYR A 3 35.54 50.37 11.22
C TYR A 3 35.83 50.16 9.73
N PHE A 4 35.80 48.91 9.28
CA PHE A 4 35.79 48.59 7.85
C PHE A 4 34.34 48.46 7.39
N ASN A 5 33.90 49.35 6.50
CA ASN A 5 32.66 49.23 5.74
C ASN A 5 32.91 48.29 4.54
N PHE A 6 32.18 47.20 4.47
CA PHE A 6 32.07 46.34 3.30
C PHE A 6 30.79 46.70 2.52
N GLU A 7 30.90 47.61 1.55
CA GLU A 7 29.87 47.74 0.50
C GLU A 7 30.04 46.61 -0.53
N SER A 8 29.08 45.67 -0.55
CA SER A 8 29.01 44.64 -1.58
C SER A 8 28.51 45.22 -2.88
N GLN A 9 29.40 45.47 -3.83
CA GLN A 9 29.05 45.76 -5.22
C GLN A 9 28.44 44.50 -5.87
N ARG A 10 27.11 44.45 -6.02
CA ARG A 10 26.45 43.48 -6.89
C ARG A 10 26.64 43.93 -8.34
N PRO A 11 27.17 43.07 -9.27
CA PRO A 11 27.29 43.40 -10.66
C PRO A 11 25.88 43.65 -11.27
N ARG A 12 25.65 44.84 -11.81
CA ARG A 12 24.42 45.16 -12.52
C ARG A 12 24.42 44.45 -13.88
N LEU A 13 23.54 43.44 -14.02
CA LEU A 13 23.31 42.75 -15.30
C LEU A 13 22.77 43.75 -16.33
N SER A 14 23.37 43.77 -17.53
CA SER A 14 22.84 44.56 -18.63
C SER A 14 21.48 44.05 -19.08
N ARG A 15 20.60 44.93 -19.57
CA ARG A 15 19.27 44.55 -20.11
C ARG A 15 19.37 43.42 -21.15
N ARG A 16 20.41 43.41 -21.95
CA ARG A 16 20.67 42.41 -22.99
C ARG A 16 21.03 41.05 -22.41
N GLU A 17 21.73 41.01 -21.31
CA GLU A 17 22.12 39.79 -20.58
C GLU A 17 20.96 39.18 -19.77
N ALA A 18 20.11 40.05 -19.19
CA ALA A 18 18.87 39.65 -18.53
C ALA A 18 17.90 38.99 -19.54
N ILE A 19 17.70 39.58 -20.71
CA ILE A 19 16.86 39.05 -21.79
C ILE A 19 17.42 37.74 -22.35
N ARG A 20 18.75 37.64 -22.51
CA ARG A 20 19.38 36.42 -23.00
C ARG A 20 19.22 35.25 -22.00
N ARG A 21 19.38 35.50 -20.70
CA ARG A 21 19.17 34.50 -19.66
C ARG A 21 17.70 34.09 -19.51
N THR A 22 16.77 35.01 -19.72
CA THR A 22 15.33 34.70 -19.69
C THR A 22 14.90 33.89 -20.92
N LEU A 23 15.44 34.19 -22.11
CA LEU A 23 15.17 33.42 -23.33
C LEU A 23 15.79 32.02 -23.30
N PHE A 24 16.99 31.86 -22.74
CA PHE A 24 17.60 30.53 -22.57
C PHE A 24 16.89 29.69 -21.48
N ALA A 25 16.39 30.31 -20.42
CA ALA A 25 15.60 29.63 -19.41
C ALA A 25 14.22 29.19 -19.93
N ALA A 26 13.57 30.07 -20.74
CA ALA A 26 12.27 29.75 -21.35
C ALA A 26 12.37 28.67 -22.43
N SER A 27 13.42 28.65 -23.26
CA SER A 27 13.61 27.62 -24.29
C SER A 27 14.07 26.27 -23.68
N GLY A 28 14.85 26.28 -22.60
CA GLY A 28 15.24 25.06 -21.87
C GLY A 28 14.06 24.39 -21.15
N LEU A 29 13.16 25.19 -20.57
CA LEU A 29 11.95 24.70 -19.93
C LEU A 29 10.92 24.13 -20.93
N MET A 30 10.79 24.75 -22.10
CA MET A 30 9.85 24.27 -23.14
C MET A 30 10.30 22.95 -23.79
N LEU A 31 11.60 22.69 -23.92
CA LEU A 31 12.11 21.43 -24.48
C LEU A 31 12.10 20.28 -23.46
N ALA A 32 12.29 20.57 -22.17
CA ALA A 32 12.21 19.58 -21.11
C ALA A 32 10.77 19.06 -20.89
N ASP A 33 9.78 19.94 -20.99
CA ASP A 33 8.36 19.56 -20.82
C ASP A 33 7.82 18.68 -21.97
N HIS A 34 8.35 18.81 -23.20
CA HIS A 34 7.84 18.04 -24.34
C HIS A 34 8.40 16.61 -24.46
N LEU A 35 9.52 16.27 -23.79
CA LEU A 35 10.16 14.95 -23.92
C LEU A 35 9.88 13.99 -22.75
N SER A 36 9.36 14.49 -21.62
CA SER A 36 9.20 13.65 -20.40
C SER A 36 7.75 13.30 -20.04
N PHE A 37 6.74 13.87 -20.68
CA PHE A 37 5.34 13.77 -20.23
C PHE A 37 4.47 12.74 -20.95
N SER A 38 4.98 12.00 -21.93
CA SER A 38 4.17 11.00 -22.65
C SER A 38 3.89 9.73 -21.86
N ALA A 39 4.56 9.50 -20.72
CA ALA A 39 4.46 8.23 -19.98
C ALA A 39 3.30 8.19 -18.95
N PHE A 40 2.87 9.32 -18.41
CA PHE A 40 1.95 9.38 -17.25
C PHE A 40 0.71 10.28 -17.51
N ALA A 41 0.00 10.07 -18.62
CA ALA A 41 -1.30 10.71 -18.78
C ALA A 41 -2.28 10.13 -17.73
N VAL A 42 -2.67 10.93 -16.75
CA VAL A 42 -3.68 10.57 -15.75
C VAL A 42 -5.05 10.50 -16.44
N PRO A 43 -5.86 9.45 -16.21
CA PRO A 43 -7.24 9.41 -16.70
C PRO A 43 -8.01 10.66 -16.25
N LYS A 44 -8.80 11.25 -17.15
CA LYS A 44 -9.60 12.47 -16.85
C LYS A 44 -10.57 12.31 -15.66
N THR A 45 -10.89 11.08 -15.28
CA THR A 45 -11.79 10.76 -14.16
C THR A 45 -11.20 9.64 -13.32
N ALA A 46 -10.99 9.92 -12.02
CA ALA A 46 -10.61 8.90 -11.05
C ALA A 46 -11.72 7.85 -10.95
N ARG A 47 -11.36 6.56 -11.07
CA ARG A 47 -12.30 5.44 -10.86
C ARG A 47 -12.21 4.89 -9.45
N ALA A 48 -11.00 4.78 -8.91
CA ALA A 48 -10.80 4.31 -7.55
C ALA A 48 -10.99 5.42 -6.52
N LYS A 49 -11.61 5.05 -5.41
CA LYS A 49 -11.79 5.87 -4.22
C LYS A 49 -10.94 5.38 -3.05
N ALA A 50 -10.66 4.07 -3.01
CA ALA A 50 -9.95 3.43 -1.92
C ALA A 50 -8.97 2.36 -2.41
N VAL A 51 -8.00 2.02 -1.54
CA VAL A 51 -7.05 0.92 -1.73
C VAL A 51 -7.05 0.04 -0.48
N ILE A 52 -7.11 -1.28 -0.69
CA ILE A 52 -6.76 -2.29 0.31
C ILE A 52 -5.45 -2.92 -0.14
N GLN A 53 -4.39 -2.64 0.58
CA GLN A 53 -3.08 -3.26 0.37
C GLN A 53 -2.93 -4.47 1.31
N ILE A 54 -2.70 -5.66 0.75
CA ILE A 54 -2.34 -6.85 1.52
C ILE A 54 -0.82 -7.03 1.38
N TRP A 55 -0.10 -6.63 2.40
CA TRP A 55 1.36 -6.71 2.44
C TRP A 55 1.80 -8.06 2.96
N LEU A 56 2.45 -8.83 2.10
CA LEU A 56 2.93 -10.19 2.38
C LEU A 56 4.40 -10.13 2.84
N ALA A 57 4.58 -9.68 4.09
CA ALA A 57 5.91 -9.42 4.64
C ALA A 57 6.78 -10.67 4.70
N GLY A 58 7.95 -10.59 4.09
CA GLY A 58 8.88 -11.69 3.96
C GLY A 58 9.05 -12.18 2.52
N GLY A 59 8.21 -11.77 1.60
CA GLY A 59 8.31 -12.10 0.17
C GLY A 59 7.84 -13.52 -0.18
N PRO A 60 6.59 -13.68 -0.63
CA PRO A 60 6.05 -14.99 -1.01
C PRO A 60 6.75 -15.53 -2.27
N SER A 61 6.91 -16.86 -2.33
CA SER A 61 7.42 -17.53 -3.53
C SER A 61 6.41 -17.43 -4.67
N HIS A 62 6.84 -16.85 -5.80
CA HIS A 62 6.00 -16.74 -6.99
C HIS A 62 5.66 -18.13 -7.58
N LEU A 63 6.60 -19.09 -7.54
CA LEU A 63 6.36 -20.44 -8.05
C LEU A 63 5.34 -21.21 -7.22
N ASP A 64 5.32 -20.97 -5.91
CA ASP A 64 4.42 -21.71 -5.00
C ASP A 64 3.08 -20.99 -4.82
N THR A 65 2.88 -19.82 -5.49
CA THR A 65 1.65 -19.00 -5.41
C THR A 65 1.04 -18.72 -6.78
N PHE A 66 1.45 -17.62 -7.43
CA PHE A 66 0.77 -17.05 -8.59
C PHE A 66 1.37 -17.42 -9.94
N ASP A 67 2.59 -17.99 -9.98
CA ASP A 67 3.29 -18.34 -11.22
C ASP A 67 3.88 -19.76 -11.16
N PRO A 68 3.02 -20.81 -10.94
CA PRO A 68 3.51 -22.19 -10.84
C PRO A 68 4.14 -22.68 -12.15
N LYS A 69 5.26 -23.43 -12.00
CA LYS A 69 6.04 -24.01 -13.10
C LYS A 69 6.18 -25.52 -12.92
N PRO A 70 5.09 -26.31 -12.98
CA PRO A 70 5.17 -27.74 -12.76
C PRO A 70 6.08 -28.45 -13.76
N GLU A 71 6.22 -27.91 -14.98
CA GLU A 71 7.05 -28.45 -16.07
C GLU A 71 8.56 -28.21 -15.81
N ALA A 72 8.94 -27.32 -14.88
CA ALA A 72 10.35 -27.06 -14.54
C ALA A 72 11.01 -28.19 -13.73
N GLY A 73 10.25 -29.20 -13.34
CA GLY A 73 10.72 -30.35 -12.56
C GLY A 73 10.77 -30.10 -11.06
N VAL A 74 11.10 -31.17 -10.32
CA VAL A 74 11.03 -31.20 -8.85
C VAL A 74 11.96 -30.17 -8.18
N ASP A 75 13.09 -29.90 -8.78
CA ASP A 75 14.08 -28.94 -8.25
C ASP A 75 13.53 -27.51 -8.18
N TYR A 76 12.52 -27.19 -8.97
CA TYR A 76 11.90 -25.87 -9.07
C TYR A 76 10.48 -25.86 -8.49
N ALA A 77 9.62 -26.75 -8.98
CA ALA A 77 8.22 -26.83 -8.53
C ALA A 77 8.06 -27.46 -7.14
N GLY A 78 9.07 -28.20 -6.67
CA GLY A 78 9.07 -28.82 -5.34
C GLY A 78 7.91 -29.79 -5.13
N GLN A 79 7.15 -29.58 -4.06
CA GLN A 79 6.02 -30.44 -3.67
C GLN A 79 4.64 -29.91 -4.12
N LEU A 80 4.55 -28.66 -4.64
CA LEU A 80 3.30 -28.05 -5.11
C LEU A 80 3.27 -28.06 -6.65
N ARG A 81 2.98 -29.22 -7.23
CA ARG A 81 3.11 -29.48 -8.67
C ARG A 81 1.81 -29.67 -9.43
N THR A 82 0.68 -29.52 -8.75
CA THR A 82 -0.65 -29.71 -9.34
C THR A 82 -1.44 -28.39 -9.33
N PRO A 83 -0.98 -27.36 -10.06
CA PRO A 83 -1.63 -26.04 -10.03
C PRO A 83 -3.09 -26.16 -10.46
N LEU A 84 -3.96 -25.34 -9.85
CA LEU A 84 -5.36 -25.27 -10.22
C LEU A 84 -5.55 -24.42 -11.47
N GLU A 85 -6.37 -24.91 -12.40
CA GLU A 85 -7.00 -24.05 -13.39
C GLU A 85 -7.98 -23.10 -12.70
N THR A 86 -7.99 -21.84 -13.14
CA THR A 86 -8.92 -20.85 -12.61
C THR A 86 -10.20 -20.81 -13.46
N ASN A 87 -11.17 -19.95 -13.08
CA ASN A 87 -12.35 -19.67 -13.91
C ASN A 87 -12.02 -18.85 -15.17
N VAL A 88 -10.74 -18.52 -15.40
CA VAL A 88 -10.25 -17.90 -16.65
C VAL A 88 -9.27 -18.86 -17.31
N SER A 89 -9.60 -19.30 -18.54
CA SER A 89 -8.78 -20.26 -19.28
C SER A 89 -7.33 -19.77 -19.43
N GLY A 90 -6.37 -20.67 -19.19
CA GLY A 90 -4.93 -20.40 -19.29
C GLY A 90 -4.31 -19.69 -18.09
N ILE A 91 -5.08 -19.36 -17.06
CA ILE A 91 -4.56 -18.84 -15.79
C ILE A 91 -4.56 -19.96 -14.76
N ARG A 92 -3.36 -20.39 -14.35
CA ARG A 92 -3.15 -21.38 -13.27
C ARG A 92 -2.53 -20.71 -12.07
N ILE A 93 -2.91 -21.13 -10.86
CA ILE A 93 -2.33 -20.70 -9.58
C ILE A 93 -2.07 -21.92 -8.70
N SER A 94 -1.44 -21.72 -7.55
CA SER A 94 -1.14 -22.80 -6.60
C SER A 94 -2.34 -23.67 -6.27
N GLU A 95 -2.11 -24.99 -6.12
CA GLU A 95 -3.11 -25.99 -5.72
C GLU A 95 -3.80 -25.67 -4.38
N LEU A 96 -3.20 -24.80 -3.57
CA LEU A 96 -3.68 -24.42 -2.25
C LEU A 96 -4.61 -23.19 -2.24
N MET A 97 -5.02 -22.68 -3.43
CA MET A 97 -5.82 -21.47 -3.54
C MET A 97 -7.15 -21.65 -4.32
N PRO A 98 -8.02 -22.58 -3.91
CA PRO A 98 -9.25 -22.90 -4.65
C PRO A 98 -10.34 -21.81 -4.57
N VAL A 99 -10.36 -20.96 -3.56
CA VAL A 99 -11.34 -19.86 -3.45
C VAL A 99 -10.97 -18.75 -4.41
N LEU A 100 -9.69 -18.34 -4.42
CA LEU A 100 -9.16 -17.31 -5.31
C LEU A 100 -9.20 -17.75 -6.78
N ALA A 101 -8.97 -19.04 -7.09
CA ALA A 101 -9.07 -19.59 -8.42
C ALA A 101 -10.44 -19.33 -9.07
N LYS A 102 -11.51 -19.30 -8.29
CA LYS A 102 -12.88 -19.00 -8.75
C LYS A 102 -13.16 -17.52 -8.96
N GLN A 103 -12.21 -16.64 -8.67
CA GLN A 103 -12.35 -15.19 -8.79
C GLN A 103 -11.39 -14.58 -9.83
N ALA A 104 -10.71 -15.39 -10.63
CA ALA A 104 -9.67 -14.91 -11.56
C ALA A 104 -10.19 -13.91 -12.60
N ASP A 105 -11.45 -13.98 -12.94
CA ASP A 105 -12.13 -13.00 -13.80
C ASP A 105 -12.19 -11.57 -13.20
N LYS A 106 -11.92 -11.42 -11.90
CA LYS A 106 -12.01 -10.15 -11.14
C LYS A 106 -10.65 -9.55 -10.79
N TYR A 107 -9.56 -10.29 -10.97
CA TYR A 107 -8.20 -9.80 -10.68
C TYR A 107 -7.25 -10.02 -11.86
N THR A 108 -6.15 -9.30 -11.84
CA THR A 108 -5.00 -9.50 -12.74
C THR A 108 -3.80 -9.96 -11.93
N LEU A 109 -3.06 -10.94 -12.45
CA LEU A 109 -1.77 -11.35 -11.94
C LEU A 109 -0.65 -10.61 -12.68
N ILE A 110 0.31 -10.08 -11.94
CA ILE A 110 1.54 -9.52 -12.47
C ILE A 110 2.65 -10.53 -12.17
N ARG A 111 3.15 -11.24 -13.19
CA ARG A 111 4.15 -12.32 -13.04
C ARG A 111 5.58 -11.87 -13.35
N SER A 112 5.76 -10.59 -13.62
CA SER A 112 7.01 -9.98 -14.05
C SER A 112 7.46 -8.83 -13.18
N MET A 113 7.04 -8.79 -11.91
CA MET A 113 7.58 -7.83 -10.97
C MET A 113 9.08 -8.05 -10.79
N THR A 114 9.86 -6.96 -10.80
CA THR A 114 11.33 -7.03 -10.69
C THR A 114 11.92 -5.74 -10.11
N HIS A 115 13.02 -5.86 -9.38
CA HIS A 115 13.89 -4.74 -8.99
C HIS A 115 15.33 -5.17 -8.65
N GLY A 116 15.59 -6.49 -8.56
CA GLY A 116 16.93 -7.06 -8.32
C GLY A 116 17.46 -6.94 -6.89
N ASN A 117 16.69 -6.37 -5.95
CA ASN A 117 17.09 -6.19 -4.55
C ASN A 117 16.63 -7.36 -3.68
N ASN A 118 17.53 -7.94 -2.86
CA ASN A 118 17.26 -9.09 -2.02
C ASN A 118 17.30 -8.76 -0.50
N GLY A 119 17.44 -7.51 -0.11
CA GLY A 119 17.41 -7.09 1.29
C GLY A 119 16.00 -6.67 1.71
N HIS A 120 15.44 -7.23 2.79
CA HIS A 120 14.09 -6.92 3.26
C HIS A 120 13.82 -5.42 3.37
N GLU A 121 14.65 -4.69 4.11
CA GLU A 121 14.43 -3.26 4.35
C GLU A 121 14.47 -2.44 3.06
N THR A 122 15.50 -2.67 2.24
CA THR A 122 15.73 -1.90 1.03
C THR A 122 14.72 -2.23 -0.08
N ALA A 123 14.32 -3.49 -0.20
CA ALA A 123 13.28 -3.91 -1.13
C ALA A 123 11.89 -3.44 -0.67
N SER A 124 11.56 -3.56 0.63
CA SER A 124 10.31 -3.04 1.18
C SER A 124 10.19 -1.53 0.96
N TYR A 125 11.26 -0.78 1.23
CA TYR A 125 11.26 0.66 0.97
C TYR A 125 10.97 0.97 -0.51
N LEU A 126 11.63 0.26 -1.43
CA LEU A 126 11.44 0.44 -2.87
C LEU A 126 10.00 0.13 -3.31
N VAL A 127 9.43 -0.99 -2.83
CA VAL A 127 8.06 -1.39 -3.19
C VAL A 127 7.01 -0.48 -2.55
N GLN A 128 7.27 0.07 -1.35
CA GLN A 128 6.35 0.95 -0.65
C GLN A 128 6.41 2.41 -1.09
N THR A 129 7.53 2.86 -1.67
CA THR A 129 7.73 4.28 -2.02
C THR A 129 7.94 4.53 -3.51
N GLY A 130 8.30 3.50 -4.28
CA GLY A 130 8.76 3.61 -5.66
C GLY A 130 10.16 4.24 -5.79
N ARG A 131 10.92 4.38 -4.69
CA ARG A 131 12.21 5.08 -4.66
C ARG A 131 13.33 4.25 -4.10
N GLN A 132 14.54 4.49 -4.57
CA GLN A 132 15.73 3.80 -4.07
C GLN A 132 16.02 4.23 -2.62
N PRO A 133 16.40 3.29 -1.75
CA PRO A 133 16.84 3.61 -0.39
C PRO A 133 18.24 4.25 -0.40
N GLY A 134 18.61 4.91 0.70
CA GLY A 134 19.99 5.37 0.96
C GLY A 134 20.22 6.87 0.87
N GLY A 135 19.21 7.67 0.50
CA GLY A 135 19.28 9.13 0.58
C GLY A 135 19.07 9.66 2.00
N LYS A 136 19.37 10.95 2.23
CA LYS A 136 19.04 11.63 3.49
C LYS A 136 17.53 11.82 3.69
N THR A 137 16.79 11.90 2.59
CA THR A 137 15.36 12.14 2.58
C THR A 137 14.59 10.82 2.65
N VAL A 138 13.75 10.66 3.66
CA VAL A 138 12.85 9.51 3.79
C VAL A 138 11.53 9.83 3.09
N PHE A 139 11.27 9.16 1.98
CA PHE A 139 10.05 9.36 1.20
C PHE A 139 8.82 8.74 1.87
N PRO A 140 7.63 9.32 1.67
CA PRO A 140 6.38 8.74 2.16
C PRO A 140 6.03 7.45 1.41
N CYS A 141 5.43 6.50 2.11
CA CYS A 141 4.85 5.31 1.50
C CYS A 141 3.59 5.64 0.69
N VAL A 142 3.14 4.68 -0.14
CA VAL A 142 1.92 4.81 -0.96
C VAL A 142 0.71 5.26 -0.14
N GLY A 143 0.48 4.65 1.03
CA GLY A 143 -0.64 4.98 1.91
C GLY A 143 -0.61 6.43 2.40
N ALA A 144 0.57 6.93 2.76
CA ALA A 144 0.74 8.32 3.19
C ALA A 144 0.49 9.32 2.04
N VAL A 145 0.93 9.00 0.82
CA VAL A 145 0.65 9.83 -0.37
C VAL A 145 -0.85 9.82 -0.69
N VAL A 146 -1.53 8.67 -0.57
CA VAL A 146 -2.99 8.60 -0.74
C VAL A 146 -3.69 9.39 0.37
N ALA A 147 -3.25 9.30 1.62
CA ALA A 147 -3.80 10.09 2.72
C ALA A 147 -3.62 11.60 2.52
N LEU A 148 -2.50 12.05 1.92
CA LEU A 148 -2.31 13.45 1.53
C LEU A 148 -3.33 13.88 0.48
N ASN A 149 -3.54 13.09 -0.57
CA ASN A 149 -4.33 13.47 -1.75
C ASN A 149 -5.83 13.16 -1.63
N LYS A 150 -6.24 12.27 -0.73
CA LYS A 150 -7.64 11.81 -0.52
C LYS A 150 -8.11 11.93 0.92
N GLY A 151 -7.23 12.37 1.83
CA GLY A 151 -7.53 12.52 3.25
C GLY A 151 -8.09 13.90 3.61
N TYR A 152 -7.76 14.34 4.81
CA TYR A 152 -8.32 15.56 5.41
C TYR A 152 -8.16 16.82 4.54
N ASP A 153 -7.01 16.98 3.90
CA ASP A 153 -6.73 18.14 3.06
C ASP A 153 -7.49 18.10 1.73
N ALA A 154 -7.97 16.94 1.33
CA ALA A 154 -8.85 16.73 0.17
C ALA A 154 -10.35 16.68 0.55
N GLY A 155 -10.71 17.04 1.79
CA GLY A 155 -12.09 17.13 2.25
C GLY A 155 -12.66 15.84 2.86
N TYR A 156 -11.83 14.85 3.17
CA TYR A 156 -12.25 13.69 3.95
C TYR A 156 -12.74 14.11 5.34
N LYS A 157 -13.95 13.67 5.72
CA LYS A 157 -14.62 14.03 6.97
C LYS A 157 -14.87 12.84 7.90
N GLY A 158 -14.32 11.67 7.57
CA GLY A 158 -14.49 10.48 8.39
C GLY A 158 -13.86 10.63 9.78
N LEU A 159 -14.43 9.97 10.76
CA LEU A 159 -13.91 9.95 12.14
C LEU A 159 -12.62 9.13 12.26
N ILE A 160 -12.50 8.04 11.50
CA ILE A 160 -11.30 7.20 11.46
C ILE A 160 -10.26 7.86 10.55
N PRO A 161 -8.97 7.84 10.91
CA PRO A 161 -7.92 8.38 10.05
C PRO A 161 -7.95 7.82 8.62
N PRO A 162 -7.60 8.63 7.60
CA PRO A 162 -7.69 8.23 6.19
C PRO A 162 -6.70 7.14 5.77
N TYR A 163 -5.74 6.80 6.63
CA TYR A 163 -4.81 5.70 6.44
C TYR A 163 -4.81 4.79 7.68
N VAL A 164 -5.21 3.54 7.50
CA VAL A 164 -5.31 2.53 8.58
C VAL A 164 -4.40 1.35 8.28
N VAL A 165 -3.70 0.85 9.27
CA VAL A 165 -2.93 -0.41 9.22
C VAL A 165 -3.53 -1.42 10.19
N LEU A 166 -3.92 -2.58 9.69
CA LEU A 166 -4.42 -3.72 10.43
C LEU A 166 -3.29 -4.74 10.60
N THR A 167 -2.82 -5.12 11.69
CA THR A 167 -3.07 -4.75 13.08
C THR A 167 -1.85 -4.02 13.63
N GLU A 168 -0.67 -4.50 13.26
CA GLU A 168 0.63 -3.99 13.65
C GLU A 168 1.29 -3.28 12.47
N PRO A 169 1.91 -2.11 12.69
CA PRO A 169 2.64 -1.40 11.65
C PRO A 169 3.81 -2.23 11.13
N GLN A 170 4.19 -1.99 9.87
CA GLN A 170 5.37 -2.62 9.24
C GLN A 170 6.70 -1.97 9.65
N GLY A 171 6.71 -1.19 10.74
CA GLY A 171 7.82 -0.35 11.13
C GLY A 171 7.91 0.90 10.24
N ARG A 172 9.13 1.32 9.88
CA ARG A 172 9.34 2.56 9.11
C ARG A 172 8.88 2.53 7.65
N PHE A 173 8.49 1.38 7.11
CA PHE A 173 8.17 1.24 5.67
C PHE A 173 6.73 1.63 5.32
N ASP A 174 5.84 1.74 6.29
CA ASP A 174 4.49 2.26 6.13
C ASP A 174 4.35 3.69 6.66
N GLU A 175 5.47 4.36 6.92
CA GLU A 175 5.51 5.69 7.51
C GLU A 175 5.28 6.81 6.48
N ALA A 176 4.95 7.99 7.02
CA ALA A 176 4.71 9.18 6.23
C ALA A 176 5.97 9.87 5.70
N GLY A 177 7.17 9.39 6.04
CA GLY A 177 8.42 10.04 5.66
C GLY A 177 8.41 11.53 6.04
N PHE A 178 8.88 12.38 5.13
CA PHE A 178 8.92 13.83 5.34
C PHE A 178 7.56 14.53 5.38
N LEU A 179 6.45 13.85 5.04
CA LEU A 179 5.11 14.44 5.17
C LEU A 179 4.69 14.66 6.62
N GLY A 180 5.32 13.93 7.56
CA GLY A 180 5.09 14.10 9.00
C GLY A 180 3.91 13.32 9.57
N ALA A 181 3.70 13.48 10.88
CA ALA A 181 2.81 12.62 11.68
C ALA A 181 1.34 12.64 11.25
N ARG A 182 0.87 13.72 10.64
CA ARG A 182 -0.52 13.85 10.15
C ARG A 182 -0.91 12.78 9.14
N TYR A 183 0.05 12.26 8.38
CA TYR A 183 -0.15 11.29 7.30
C TYR A 183 0.33 9.89 7.67
N LYS A 184 0.76 9.68 8.93
CA LYS A 184 1.08 8.35 9.44
C LYS A 184 -0.16 7.47 9.51
N PRO A 185 -0.01 6.15 9.34
CA PRO A 185 -1.13 5.24 9.53
C PRO A 185 -1.61 5.20 10.98
N PHE A 186 -2.91 5.01 11.14
CA PHE A 186 -3.51 4.57 12.38
C PHE A 186 -3.39 3.03 12.45
N ALA A 187 -2.52 2.52 13.32
CA ALA A 187 -2.41 1.10 13.59
C ALA A 187 -3.48 0.69 14.61
N THR A 188 -4.30 -0.31 14.26
CA THR A 188 -5.43 -0.70 15.12
C THR A 188 -5.01 -1.51 16.35
N GLY A 189 -3.84 -2.13 16.33
CA GLY A 189 -3.49 -3.12 17.34
C GLY A 189 -4.43 -4.33 17.32
N GLY A 190 -4.42 -5.11 18.39
CA GLY A 190 -5.38 -6.16 18.71
C GLY A 190 -5.44 -7.32 17.71
N ASN A 191 -6.54 -8.06 17.78
CA ASN A 191 -6.80 -9.22 16.93
C ASN A 191 -8.27 -9.24 16.49
N PRO A 192 -8.58 -9.00 15.20
CA PRO A 192 -9.95 -8.98 14.68
C PRO A 192 -10.70 -10.32 14.81
N ALA A 193 -9.99 -11.43 15.01
CA ALA A 193 -10.63 -12.74 15.26
C ALA A 193 -11.27 -12.83 16.65
N GLN A 194 -10.91 -11.94 17.56
CA GLN A 194 -11.50 -11.89 18.91
C GLN A 194 -12.77 -11.05 18.95
N THR A 195 -13.64 -11.34 19.91
CA THR A 195 -14.87 -10.58 20.15
C THR A 195 -14.91 -10.14 21.61
N PRO A 196 -14.91 -8.83 21.92
CA PRO A 196 -14.79 -7.72 20.98
C PRO A 196 -13.37 -7.63 20.38
N PHE A 197 -13.28 -7.09 19.17
CA PHE A 197 -12.01 -6.69 18.59
C PHE A 197 -11.48 -5.45 19.33
N ALA A 198 -10.42 -5.62 20.11
CA ALA A 198 -9.75 -4.51 20.79
C ALA A 198 -9.03 -3.63 19.76
N VAL A 199 -9.30 -2.33 19.74
CA VAL A 199 -8.66 -1.36 18.87
C VAL A 199 -7.98 -0.29 19.71
N ASP A 200 -6.69 -0.14 19.54
CA ASP A 200 -5.87 0.75 20.36
C ASP A 200 -6.42 2.18 20.35
N GLY A 201 -6.65 2.70 21.55
CA GLY A 201 -7.22 4.04 21.73
C GLY A 201 -8.72 4.17 21.42
N ILE A 202 -9.36 3.18 20.82
CA ILE A 202 -10.80 3.23 20.47
C ILE A 202 -11.62 2.22 21.27
N ILE A 203 -11.27 0.95 21.22
CA ILE A 203 -12.03 -0.13 21.88
C ILE A 203 -11.12 -0.82 22.90
N THR A 204 -11.40 -0.58 24.17
CA THR A 204 -10.68 -1.21 25.29
C THR A 204 -11.59 -2.25 25.95
N PRO A 205 -11.24 -3.55 25.94
CA PRO A 205 -12.02 -4.60 26.60
C PRO A 205 -12.28 -4.28 28.07
N GLY A 206 -13.49 -4.49 28.53
CA GLY A 206 -13.91 -4.23 29.93
C GLY A 206 -14.20 -2.76 30.24
N ILE A 207 -14.07 -1.84 29.30
CA ILE A 207 -14.52 -0.45 29.46
C ILE A 207 -15.81 -0.25 28.66
N THR A 208 -16.90 0.02 29.37
CA THR A 208 -18.20 0.27 28.74
C THR A 208 -18.28 1.68 28.14
N GLU A 209 -19.19 1.88 27.19
CA GLU A 209 -19.48 3.21 26.61
C GLU A 209 -19.87 4.21 27.69
N GLN A 210 -20.70 3.79 28.67
CA GLN A 210 -21.09 4.64 29.79
C GLN A 210 -19.86 5.10 30.60
N ARG A 211 -18.91 4.23 30.86
CA ARG A 211 -17.67 4.57 31.55
C ARG A 211 -16.81 5.54 30.75
N GLN A 212 -16.76 5.42 29.44
CA GLN A 212 -16.07 6.39 28.58
C GLN A 212 -16.76 7.76 28.60
N LYS A 213 -18.09 7.80 28.54
CA LYS A 213 -18.86 9.06 28.68
C LYS A 213 -18.60 9.75 30.02
N SER A 214 -18.67 9.00 31.13
CA SER A 214 -18.37 9.53 32.44
C SER A 214 -16.92 10.06 32.59
N ARG A 215 -15.96 9.39 31.95
CA ARG A 215 -14.55 9.86 31.92
C ARG A 215 -14.42 11.18 31.15
N ARG A 216 -15.08 11.31 29.99
CA ARG A 216 -15.10 12.55 29.20
C ARG A 216 -15.72 13.70 30.01
N GLU A 217 -16.88 13.46 30.63
CA GLU A 217 -17.55 14.47 31.49
C GLU A 217 -16.67 14.92 32.65
N LEU A 218 -15.99 13.97 33.31
CA LEU A 218 -15.09 14.29 34.40
C LEU A 218 -13.89 15.11 33.92
N LEU A 219 -13.29 14.74 32.80
CA LEU A 219 -12.17 15.47 32.20
C LEU A 219 -12.57 16.91 31.87
N HIS A 220 -13.69 17.12 31.20
CA HIS A 220 -14.22 18.47 30.93
C HIS A 220 -14.47 19.30 32.18
N LYS A 221 -14.93 18.69 33.28
CA LYS A 221 -15.12 19.39 34.55
C LYS A 221 -13.81 19.79 35.24
N LEU A 222 -12.75 19.00 35.02
CA LEU A 222 -11.43 19.24 35.63
C LEU A 222 -10.52 20.13 34.76
N ASP A 223 -10.79 20.23 33.47
CA ASP A 223 -9.98 21.03 32.55
C ASP A 223 -10.34 22.51 32.57
N THR A 224 -9.95 23.16 33.69
CA THR A 224 -10.12 24.60 33.87
C THR A 224 -9.24 25.42 32.92
N LEU A 225 -8.11 24.87 32.44
CA LEU A 225 -7.21 25.53 31.51
C LEU A 225 -7.88 25.68 30.12
N ALA A 226 -8.46 24.62 29.59
CA ALA A 226 -9.21 24.67 28.33
C ALA A 226 -10.38 25.66 28.39
N GLN A 227 -11.05 25.75 29.56
CA GLN A 227 -12.17 26.68 29.77
C GLN A 227 -11.71 28.14 29.84
N THR A 228 -10.59 28.43 30.53
CA THR A 228 -10.09 29.78 30.73
C THR A 228 -9.30 30.32 29.55
N MET A 229 -8.66 29.47 28.79
CA MET A 229 -7.79 29.82 27.66
C MET A 229 -8.34 29.35 26.30
N ALA A 230 -9.66 29.23 26.16
CA ALA A 230 -10.32 28.74 24.95
C ALA A 230 -10.01 29.56 23.68
N ALA A 231 -9.59 30.82 23.83
CA ALA A 231 -9.16 31.68 22.72
C ALA A 231 -7.71 31.45 22.29
N ASP A 232 -6.90 30.70 23.07
CA ASP A 232 -5.53 30.35 22.67
C ASP A 232 -5.55 29.31 21.55
N PRO A 233 -4.86 29.57 20.39
CA PRO A 233 -4.91 28.66 19.25
C PRO A 233 -4.40 27.24 19.55
N GLN A 234 -3.44 27.07 20.47
CA GLN A 234 -2.90 25.76 20.83
C GLN A 234 -3.91 24.98 21.70
N ILE A 235 -4.53 25.66 22.68
CA ILE A 235 -5.58 25.08 23.51
C ILE A 235 -6.79 24.70 22.66
N ALA A 236 -7.23 25.60 21.77
CA ALA A 236 -8.33 25.31 20.84
C ALA A 236 -8.03 24.10 19.93
N ALA A 237 -6.81 23.99 19.43
CA ALA A 237 -6.37 22.83 18.62
C ALA A 237 -6.37 21.53 19.44
N THR A 238 -5.90 21.57 20.69
CA THR A 238 -5.89 20.41 21.60
C THR A 238 -7.30 19.96 21.93
N THR A 239 -8.18 20.88 22.30
CA THR A 239 -9.61 20.59 22.59
C THR A 239 -10.32 20.01 21.37
N LYS A 240 -10.03 20.53 20.16
CA LYS A 240 -10.57 19.98 18.91
C LYS A 240 -10.09 18.54 18.67
N ALA A 241 -8.80 18.26 18.88
CA ALA A 241 -8.24 16.91 18.73
C ALA A 241 -8.84 15.92 19.75
N GLU A 242 -9.00 16.35 21.00
CA GLU A 242 -9.65 15.56 22.06
C GLU A 242 -11.11 15.23 21.71
N ASN A 243 -11.90 16.22 21.29
CA ASN A 243 -13.27 15.99 20.86
C ASN A 243 -13.35 15.01 19.69
N ALA A 244 -12.49 15.15 18.69
CA ALA A 244 -12.42 14.21 17.57
C ALA A 244 -12.09 12.78 18.02
N ALA A 245 -11.19 12.62 19.01
CA ALA A 245 -10.85 11.30 19.59
C ALA A 245 -12.06 10.68 20.31
N TYR A 246 -12.78 11.47 21.13
CA TYR A 246 -13.98 10.98 21.78
C TYR A 246 -15.12 10.68 20.81
N ASP A 247 -15.28 11.46 19.76
CA ASP A 247 -16.27 11.20 18.70
C ASP A 247 -15.95 9.89 17.95
N MET A 248 -14.66 9.57 17.80
CA MET A 248 -14.22 8.27 17.26
C MET A 248 -14.55 7.11 18.23
N ILE A 249 -14.30 7.29 19.54
CA ILE A 249 -14.49 6.27 20.57
C ILE A 249 -15.98 6.00 20.84
N LEU A 250 -16.81 7.06 20.94
CA LEU A 250 -18.20 7.01 21.36
C LEU A 250 -19.20 7.06 20.20
N GLY A 251 -18.72 7.32 19.00
CA GLY A 251 -19.56 7.51 17.82
C GLY A 251 -19.58 6.31 16.87
N GLU A 252 -20.08 6.56 15.67
CA GLU A 252 -20.21 5.57 14.60
C GLU A 252 -18.83 5.02 14.14
N GLY A 253 -17.72 5.74 14.43
CA GLY A 253 -16.37 5.31 14.08
C GLY A 253 -15.99 3.96 14.70
N ALA A 254 -16.38 3.70 15.95
CA ALA A 254 -16.09 2.43 16.60
C ALA A 254 -16.88 1.25 16.00
N LYS A 255 -18.07 1.49 15.45
CA LYS A 255 -18.94 0.44 14.90
C LYS A 255 -18.38 -0.27 13.69
N VAL A 256 -17.47 0.36 12.93
CA VAL A 256 -16.83 -0.29 11.77
C VAL A 256 -16.00 -1.49 12.19
N PHE A 257 -15.44 -1.47 13.40
CA PHE A 257 -14.63 -2.55 13.97
C PHE A 257 -15.46 -3.65 14.64
N ASP A 258 -16.78 -3.45 14.83
CA ASP A 258 -17.66 -4.44 15.43
C ASP A 258 -18.09 -5.49 14.40
N LEU A 259 -17.36 -6.60 14.34
CA LEU A 259 -17.65 -7.72 13.44
C LEU A 259 -18.85 -8.58 13.91
N SER A 260 -19.43 -8.34 15.09
CA SER A 260 -20.64 -9.05 15.52
C SER A 260 -21.86 -8.69 14.67
N GLN A 261 -21.82 -7.56 13.97
CA GLN A 261 -22.84 -7.10 13.04
C GLN A 261 -22.84 -7.87 11.70
N GLU A 262 -21.76 -8.59 11.40
CA GLU A 262 -21.65 -9.38 10.18
C GLU A 262 -22.26 -10.77 10.36
N LYS A 263 -22.88 -11.29 9.30
CA LYS A 263 -23.42 -12.65 9.31
C LYS A 263 -22.33 -13.67 9.60
N LYS A 264 -22.64 -14.66 10.41
CA LYS A 264 -21.72 -15.74 10.79
C LYS A 264 -21.10 -16.42 9.56
N GLU A 265 -21.94 -16.72 8.56
CA GLU A 265 -21.52 -17.40 7.33
C GLU A 265 -20.52 -16.58 6.54
N LEU A 266 -20.65 -15.25 6.53
CA LEU A 266 -19.68 -14.35 5.88
C LEU A 266 -18.35 -14.34 6.65
N ARG A 267 -18.40 -14.25 7.98
CA ARG A 267 -17.20 -14.31 8.82
C ARG A 267 -16.44 -15.62 8.62
N GLU A 268 -17.16 -16.75 8.53
CA GLU A 268 -16.60 -18.08 8.27
C GLU A 268 -16.01 -18.20 6.85
N ALA A 269 -16.65 -17.58 5.85
CA ALA A 269 -16.13 -17.56 4.48
C ALA A 269 -14.79 -16.82 4.37
N TYR A 270 -14.61 -15.70 5.07
CA TYR A 270 -13.34 -15.01 5.19
C TYR A 270 -12.27 -15.82 5.95
N GLY A 271 -12.69 -16.81 6.74
CA GLY A 271 -11.87 -17.53 7.71
C GLY A 271 -11.81 -16.80 9.05
N LEU A 272 -11.89 -17.57 10.14
CA LEU A 272 -11.92 -17.04 11.51
C LEU A 272 -10.52 -16.74 12.10
N SER A 273 -9.51 -16.66 11.25
CA SER A 273 -8.15 -16.29 11.62
C SER A 273 -7.98 -14.77 11.73
N LYS A 274 -6.85 -14.34 12.31
CA LYS A 274 -6.47 -12.93 12.37
C LYS A 274 -6.48 -12.30 10.96
N PHE A 275 -5.90 -12.98 9.96
CA PHE A 275 -5.83 -12.48 8.60
C PHE A 275 -7.22 -12.41 7.93
N GLY A 276 -8.00 -13.47 7.97
CA GLY A 276 -9.33 -13.50 7.35
C GLY A 276 -10.25 -12.42 7.91
N GLN A 277 -10.26 -12.26 9.25
CA GLN A 277 -11.07 -11.21 9.89
C GLN A 277 -10.49 -9.80 9.64
N SER A 278 -9.17 -9.66 9.45
CA SER A 278 -8.58 -8.38 8.98
C SER A 278 -9.08 -8.02 7.57
N CYS A 279 -9.21 -8.98 6.66
CA CYS A 279 -9.79 -8.75 5.33
C CYS A 279 -11.24 -8.24 5.44
N LEU A 280 -12.04 -8.81 6.35
CA LEU A 280 -13.41 -8.35 6.60
C LEU A 280 -13.44 -6.94 7.19
N VAL A 281 -12.57 -6.62 8.16
CA VAL A 281 -12.44 -5.24 8.68
C VAL A 281 -12.04 -4.26 7.58
N ALA A 282 -11.08 -4.64 6.73
CA ALA A 282 -10.64 -3.78 5.61
C ALA A 282 -11.80 -3.47 4.65
N ARG A 283 -12.66 -4.45 4.31
CA ARG A 283 -13.85 -4.22 3.51
C ARG A 283 -14.78 -3.21 4.20
N ARG A 284 -15.05 -3.36 5.50
CA ARG A 284 -15.90 -2.43 6.26
C ARG A 284 -15.31 -1.00 6.29
N LEU A 285 -14.00 -0.88 6.43
CA LEU A 285 -13.30 0.40 6.42
C LEU A 285 -13.46 1.13 5.08
N VAL A 286 -13.22 0.46 3.94
CA VAL A 286 -13.41 1.10 2.63
C VAL A 286 -14.88 1.38 2.33
N GLU A 287 -15.81 0.53 2.77
CA GLU A 287 -17.25 0.75 2.69
C GLU A 287 -17.67 2.02 3.48
N SER A 288 -16.99 2.32 4.60
CA SER A 288 -17.17 3.56 5.37
C SER A 288 -16.42 4.77 4.81
N GLY A 289 -15.70 4.61 3.68
CA GLY A 289 -15.03 5.70 2.98
C GLY A 289 -13.57 5.92 3.32
N ILE A 290 -12.91 4.99 4.03
CA ILE A 290 -11.46 5.07 4.30
C ILE A 290 -10.69 4.92 2.99
N PRO A 291 -9.83 5.88 2.59
CA PRO A 291 -9.15 5.83 1.31
C PRO A 291 -7.97 4.87 1.24
N TYR A 292 -7.35 4.49 2.36
CA TYR A 292 -6.24 3.52 2.33
C TYR A 292 -6.20 2.62 3.56
N VAL A 293 -6.17 1.32 3.32
CA VAL A 293 -6.07 0.28 4.37
C VAL A 293 -4.94 -0.67 4.01
N THR A 294 -3.99 -0.87 4.92
CA THR A 294 -2.98 -1.93 4.81
C THR A 294 -3.33 -3.08 5.76
N ILE A 295 -3.31 -4.30 5.23
CA ILE A 295 -3.32 -5.53 6.03
C ILE A 295 -1.89 -6.06 6.03
N ASN A 296 -1.23 -6.01 7.19
CA ASN A 296 0.11 -6.59 7.34
C ASN A 296 -0.01 -8.07 7.63
N TYR A 297 0.43 -8.92 6.69
CA TYR A 297 0.37 -10.37 6.80
C TYR A 297 1.77 -10.96 6.62
N GLY A 298 2.44 -11.19 7.75
CA GLY A 298 3.81 -11.69 7.81
C GLY A 298 3.93 -13.21 7.67
N GLY A 299 5.16 -13.71 7.86
CA GLY A 299 5.45 -15.14 7.86
C GLY A 299 5.84 -15.74 6.51
N TRP A 300 6.13 -14.89 5.51
CA TRP A 300 6.51 -15.33 4.16
C TRP A 300 8.02 -15.50 3.96
N ASP A 301 8.83 -15.19 4.96
CA ASP A 301 10.29 -15.36 4.94
C ASP A 301 10.70 -16.83 5.17
N MET A 302 10.35 -17.71 4.22
CA MET A 302 10.42 -19.16 4.34
C MET A 302 11.75 -19.71 3.79
N HIS A 303 12.82 -19.53 4.56
CA HIS A 303 14.14 -20.09 4.26
C HIS A 303 14.24 -21.60 4.49
N LYS A 304 13.33 -22.18 5.26
CA LYS A 304 13.27 -23.59 5.62
C LYS A 304 11.84 -24.10 5.52
N ASP A 305 11.69 -25.37 5.23
CA ASP A 305 10.41 -26.09 5.31
C ASP A 305 9.26 -25.33 4.62
N ILE A 306 9.53 -24.77 3.40
CA ILE A 306 8.57 -23.90 2.72
C ILE A 306 7.25 -24.61 2.44
N PHE A 307 7.26 -25.89 2.03
CA PHE A 307 6.05 -26.60 1.65
C PHE A 307 5.11 -26.89 2.83
N PRO A 308 5.56 -27.39 4.00
CA PRO A 308 4.73 -27.45 5.19
C PRO A 308 4.19 -26.10 5.62
N SER A 309 4.99 -25.04 5.50
CA SER A 309 4.58 -23.68 5.84
C SER A 309 3.52 -23.14 4.89
N MET A 310 3.68 -23.33 3.57
CA MET A 310 2.69 -22.97 2.55
C MET A 310 1.36 -23.70 2.76
N ARG A 311 1.38 -25.00 3.09
CA ARG A 311 0.16 -25.79 3.36
C ARG A 311 -0.62 -25.27 4.56
N ARG A 312 0.00 -24.60 5.51
CA ARG A 312 -0.69 -23.93 6.64
C ARG A 312 -1.17 -22.53 6.26
N GLN A 313 -0.35 -21.74 5.58
CA GLN A 313 -0.55 -20.29 5.39
C GLN A 313 -1.39 -19.97 4.15
N LEU A 314 -1.18 -20.68 3.03
CA LEU A 314 -1.90 -20.39 1.79
C LEU A 314 -3.41 -20.62 1.86
N PRO A 315 -3.96 -21.65 2.52
CA PRO A 315 -5.41 -21.80 2.66
C PRO A 315 -6.06 -20.65 3.45
N GLU A 316 -5.36 -20.09 4.43
CA GLU A 316 -5.82 -18.92 5.16
C GLU A 316 -5.82 -17.67 4.27
N PHE A 317 -4.73 -17.46 3.54
CA PHE A 317 -4.60 -16.38 2.56
C PHE A 317 -5.67 -16.48 1.46
N ASP A 318 -5.88 -17.67 0.91
CA ASP A 318 -6.87 -17.95 -0.13
C ASP A 318 -8.29 -17.57 0.30
N LYS A 319 -8.71 -18.02 1.48
CA LYS A 319 -10.02 -17.67 2.04
C LYS A 319 -10.16 -16.16 2.22
N GLY A 320 -9.16 -15.52 2.84
CA GLY A 320 -9.21 -14.10 3.12
C GLY A 320 -9.31 -13.25 1.87
N ILE A 321 -8.36 -13.39 0.94
CA ILE A 321 -8.32 -12.56 -0.28
C ILE A 321 -9.40 -12.94 -1.30
N GLY A 322 -9.65 -14.25 -1.47
CA GLY A 322 -10.66 -14.71 -2.42
C GLY A 322 -12.07 -14.28 -2.02
N THR A 323 -12.39 -14.34 -0.72
CA THR A 323 -13.67 -13.84 -0.20
C THR A 323 -13.72 -12.32 -0.24
N LEU A 324 -12.62 -11.61 0.04
CA LEU A 324 -12.56 -10.14 -0.05
C LEU A 324 -12.90 -9.65 -1.47
N VAL A 325 -12.27 -10.22 -2.49
CA VAL A 325 -12.53 -9.86 -3.89
C VAL A 325 -13.99 -10.14 -4.26
N LYS A 326 -14.51 -11.30 -3.84
CA LYS A 326 -15.91 -11.66 -4.07
C LYS A 326 -16.88 -10.73 -3.35
N ASP A 327 -16.68 -10.45 -2.06
CA ASP A 327 -17.58 -9.62 -1.24
C ASP A 327 -17.60 -8.15 -1.74
N LEU A 328 -16.44 -7.61 -2.11
CA LEU A 328 -16.35 -6.28 -2.75
C LEU A 328 -17.11 -6.26 -4.10
N PHE A 329 -16.99 -7.31 -4.90
CA PHE A 329 -17.72 -7.43 -6.16
C PHE A 329 -19.23 -7.52 -5.94
N ASP A 330 -19.68 -8.42 -5.08
CA ASP A 330 -21.11 -8.64 -4.80
C ASP A 330 -21.81 -7.37 -4.25
N ARG A 331 -21.04 -6.51 -3.57
CA ARG A 331 -21.53 -5.22 -3.03
C ARG A 331 -21.39 -4.05 -4.01
N GLY A 332 -20.83 -4.25 -5.19
CA GLY A 332 -20.54 -3.17 -6.14
C GLY A 332 -19.43 -2.21 -5.68
N LEU A 333 -18.61 -2.63 -4.72
CA LEU A 333 -17.50 -1.83 -4.19
C LEU A 333 -16.20 -2.06 -4.95
N LEU A 334 -16.06 -3.17 -5.66
CA LEU A 334 -14.82 -3.54 -6.34
C LEU A 334 -14.43 -2.52 -7.42
N ASP A 335 -15.40 -1.96 -8.15
CA ASP A 335 -15.13 -0.97 -9.20
C ASP A 335 -14.46 0.31 -8.67
N SER A 336 -14.69 0.64 -7.39
CA SER A 336 -14.12 1.82 -6.73
C SER A 336 -13.05 1.52 -5.69
N THR A 337 -12.70 0.24 -5.48
CA THR A 337 -11.70 -0.19 -4.49
C THR A 337 -10.63 -1.01 -5.18
N ILE A 338 -9.38 -0.56 -5.09
CA ILE A 338 -8.23 -1.35 -5.54
C ILE A 338 -7.86 -2.33 -4.43
N VAL A 339 -7.75 -3.62 -4.76
CA VAL A 339 -7.09 -4.61 -3.91
C VAL A 339 -5.72 -4.90 -4.51
N TRP A 340 -4.67 -4.63 -3.76
CA TRP A 340 -3.29 -4.90 -4.14
C TRP A 340 -2.66 -5.87 -3.15
N SER A 341 -2.15 -7.02 -3.63
CA SER A 341 -1.45 -8.01 -2.80
C SER A 341 -0.08 -8.32 -3.38
N GLY A 342 0.94 -8.27 -2.53
CA GLY A 342 2.33 -8.58 -2.86
C GLY A 342 3.25 -8.35 -1.67
N GLY A 343 4.49 -8.82 -1.78
CA GLY A 343 5.55 -8.58 -0.81
C GLY A 343 6.69 -7.78 -1.44
N GLU A 344 7.79 -7.69 -0.69
CA GLU A 344 8.95 -6.91 -1.10
C GLU A 344 9.75 -7.56 -2.23
N PHE A 345 9.73 -8.90 -2.38
CA PHE A 345 10.37 -9.68 -3.44
C PHE A 345 9.75 -11.09 -3.52
N GLY A 346 10.29 -11.94 -4.39
CA GLY A 346 9.97 -13.37 -4.49
C GLY A 346 10.96 -14.26 -3.74
N ARG A 347 10.95 -15.55 -4.08
CA ARG A 347 11.86 -16.55 -3.53
C ARG A 347 12.64 -17.23 -4.64
N SER A 348 13.88 -17.70 -4.32
CA SER A 348 14.72 -18.37 -5.30
C SER A 348 13.97 -19.53 -5.97
N PRO A 349 13.98 -19.62 -7.32
CA PRO A 349 13.23 -20.64 -8.05
C PRO A 349 13.67 -22.06 -7.71
N LYS A 350 14.98 -22.28 -7.61
CA LYS A 350 15.52 -23.59 -7.20
C LYS A 350 15.33 -23.80 -5.72
N VAL A 351 14.75 -24.96 -5.36
CA VAL A 351 14.51 -25.40 -3.98
C VAL A 351 15.82 -25.91 -3.39
N MET A 352 16.15 -25.52 -2.18
CA MET A 352 17.28 -26.03 -1.41
C MET A 352 16.80 -27.20 -0.56
N MET A 353 17.07 -28.43 -1.01
CA MET A 353 16.57 -29.65 -0.37
C MET A 353 17.47 -30.17 0.75
N GLU A 354 18.76 -29.79 0.74
CA GLU A 354 19.77 -30.16 1.72
C GLU A 354 19.52 -29.53 3.11
N ALA A 355 19.99 -30.19 4.16
CA ALA A 355 19.98 -29.61 5.50
C ALA A 355 20.91 -28.38 5.56
N PRO A 356 20.54 -27.31 6.29
CA PRO A 356 19.41 -27.21 7.21
C PRO A 356 18.12 -26.67 6.56
N TRP A 357 18.07 -26.51 5.24
CA TRP A 357 17.01 -25.82 4.50
C TRP A 357 15.74 -26.67 4.31
N ASN A 358 15.91 -27.99 4.12
CA ASN A 358 14.82 -28.97 4.02
C ASN A 358 13.68 -28.55 3.09
N GLY A 359 14.02 -28.05 1.92
CA GLY A 359 13.04 -27.51 0.98
C GLY A 359 12.72 -26.03 1.18
N GLY A 360 13.72 -25.22 1.55
CA GLY A 360 13.60 -23.75 1.65
C GLY A 360 13.94 -23.03 0.37
N ARG A 361 13.71 -21.71 0.36
CA ARG A 361 14.07 -20.80 -0.75
C ARG A 361 14.64 -19.49 -0.19
N ASN A 362 15.66 -18.93 -0.87
CA ASN A 362 16.27 -17.65 -0.52
C ASN A 362 15.48 -16.46 -1.07
N HIS A 363 15.87 -15.23 -0.68
CA HIS A 363 15.33 -13.97 -1.21
C HIS A 363 15.62 -13.87 -2.71
N TYR A 364 14.66 -13.35 -3.47
CA TYR A 364 14.81 -13.22 -4.92
C TYR A 364 14.05 -12.02 -5.49
N GLY A 365 14.79 -10.94 -5.73
CA GLY A 365 14.24 -9.70 -6.29
C GLY A 365 14.25 -9.63 -7.83
N LYS A 366 14.84 -10.64 -8.53
CA LYS A 366 14.91 -10.63 -10.00
C LYS A 366 13.55 -10.87 -10.65
N VAL A 367 12.69 -11.69 -10.04
CA VAL A 367 11.31 -11.90 -10.47
C VAL A 367 10.44 -12.29 -9.29
N PHE A 368 9.25 -11.70 -9.25
CA PHE A 368 8.21 -12.03 -8.26
C PHE A 368 6.83 -11.67 -8.81
N SER A 369 5.78 -12.02 -8.07
CA SER A 369 4.42 -11.83 -8.52
C SER A 369 3.63 -10.93 -7.56
N SER A 370 2.69 -10.17 -8.13
CA SER A 370 1.68 -9.42 -7.39
C SER A 370 0.30 -9.66 -7.98
N LEU A 371 -0.73 -9.42 -7.18
CA LEU A 371 -2.13 -9.44 -7.60
C LEU A 371 -2.71 -8.03 -7.49
N ILE A 372 -3.48 -7.61 -8.49
CA ILE A 372 -4.26 -6.38 -8.45
C ILE A 372 -5.69 -6.64 -8.91
N ALA A 373 -6.68 -6.05 -8.22
CA ALA A 373 -8.09 -6.18 -8.57
C ALA A 373 -8.83 -4.86 -8.36
N GLY A 374 -9.90 -4.65 -9.10
CA GLY A 374 -10.83 -3.54 -8.90
C GLY A 374 -10.27 -2.15 -9.18
N GLY A 375 -10.97 -1.11 -8.72
CA GLY A 375 -10.58 0.29 -8.90
C GLY A 375 -10.42 0.72 -10.36
N GLY A 376 -11.08 0.04 -11.28
CA GLY A 376 -10.99 0.27 -12.72
C GLY A 376 -9.94 -0.58 -13.44
N PHE A 377 -9.14 -1.39 -12.75
CA PHE A 377 -8.29 -2.39 -13.40
C PHE A 377 -9.12 -3.54 -13.93
N LYS A 378 -8.80 -4.00 -15.16
CA LYS A 378 -9.44 -5.17 -15.78
C LYS A 378 -9.03 -6.43 -15.04
N GLY A 379 -9.97 -7.34 -14.79
CA GLY A 379 -9.71 -8.68 -14.30
C GLY A 379 -9.50 -9.69 -15.45
N GLY A 380 -9.19 -10.95 -15.10
CA GLY A 380 -8.97 -12.02 -16.04
C GLY A 380 -7.71 -11.91 -16.89
N GLN A 381 -6.70 -11.20 -16.42
CA GLN A 381 -5.47 -10.91 -17.16
C GLN A 381 -4.22 -11.39 -16.43
N VAL A 382 -3.15 -11.58 -17.21
CA VAL A 382 -1.79 -11.77 -16.70
C VAL A 382 -0.90 -10.74 -17.38
N ILE A 383 -0.18 -9.95 -16.59
CA ILE A 383 0.82 -8.99 -17.07
C ILE A 383 2.21 -9.60 -16.95
N GLY A 384 2.90 -9.63 -18.09
CA GLY A 384 4.24 -10.16 -18.20
C GLY A 384 4.36 -11.66 -17.89
N SER A 385 5.54 -12.18 -18.03
CA SER A 385 5.85 -13.57 -17.73
C SER A 385 7.27 -13.73 -17.18
N SER A 386 7.48 -14.76 -16.38
CA SER A 386 8.80 -15.29 -16.08
C SER A 386 9.19 -16.35 -17.10
N ASP A 387 10.48 -16.74 -17.11
CA ASP A 387 10.96 -17.84 -17.95
C ASP A 387 10.40 -19.21 -17.50
N ALA A 388 10.80 -20.27 -18.18
CA ALA A 388 10.27 -21.62 -17.93
C ALA A 388 10.57 -22.16 -16.52
N LYS A 389 11.55 -21.57 -15.82
CA LYS A 389 11.97 -21.97 -14.47
C LYS A 389 11.60 -20.92 -13.40
N GLY A 390 11.08 -19.77 -13.81
CA GLY A 390 10.82 -18.65 -12.92
C GLY A 390 12.08 -17.94 -12.42
N GLU A 391 13.18 -18.02 -13.15
CA GLU A 391 14.47 -17.44 -12.76
C GLU A 391 14.62 -15.98 -13.18
N GLU A 392 14.01 -15.59 -14.31
CA GLU A 392 14.12 -14.22 -14.82
C GLU A 392 12.80 -13.76 -15.44
N VAL A 393 12.63 -12.46 -15.54
CA VAL A 393 11.54 -11.88 -16.31
C VAL A 393 11.81 -12.16 -17.79
N LYS A 394 10.85 -12.83 -18.45
CA LYS A 394 10.92 -13.15 -19.87
C LYS A 394 10.42 -11.99 -20.72
N ASP A 395 9.28 -11.42 -20.33
CA ASP A 395 8.70 -10.29 -21.06
C ASP A 395 7.91 -9.36 -20.15
N ARG A 396 7.70 -8.12 -20.58
CA ARG A 396 6.98 -7.05 -19.91
C ARG A 396 7.42 -6.87 -18.45
N PRO A 397 8.66 -6.46 -18.15
CA PRO A 397 9.08 -6.19 -16.77
C PRO A 397 8.21 -5.10 -16.14
N VAL A 398 7.80 -5.33 -14.88
CA VAL A 398 7.04 -4.38 -14.07
C VAL A 398 7.87 -4.03 -12.84
N TYR A 399 8.20 -2.76 -12.71
CA TYR A 399 8.91 -2.25 -11.54
C TYR A 399 7.93 -1.70 -10.50
N PRO A 400 8.32 -1.60 -9.23
CA PRO A 400 7.46 -1.02 -8.19
C PRO A 400 6.85 0.34 -8.57
N VAL A 401 7.63 1.19 -9.24
CA VAL A 401 7.18 2.51 -9.71
C VAL A 401 6.05 2.41 -10.74
N ASP A 402 6.04 1.37 -11.59
CA ASP A 402 4.99 1.17 -12.59
C ASP A 402 3.65 0.80 -11.95
N LEU A 403 3.70 -0.10 -10.97
CA LEU A 403 2.53 -0.52 -10.20
C LEU A 403 1.97 0.65 -9.37
N ILE A 404 2.83 1.34 -8.59
CA ILE A 404 2.43 2.49 -7.78
C ILE A 404 1.85 3.60 -8.66
N GLY A 405 2.52 3.93 -9.77
CA GLY A 405 2.04 4.94 -10.71
C GLY A 405 0.68 4.60 -11.32
N SER A 406 0.45 3.31 -11.60
CA SER A 406 -0.86 2.83 -12.10
C SER A 406 -1.96 2.94 -11.03
N ILE A 407 -1.65 2.63 -9.76
CA ILE A 407 -2.56 2.82 -8.63
C ILE A 407 -2.90 4.31 -8.47
N TYR A 408 -1.91 5.20 -8.49
CA TYR A 408 -2.14 6.65 -8.40
C TYR A 408 -2.98 7.17 -9.57
N ALA A 409 -2.73 6.70 -10.79
CA ALA A 409 -3.52 7.09 -11.96
C ALA A 409 -4.99 6.72 -11.79
N GLN A 410 -5.31 5.50 -11.29
CA GLN A 410 -6.70 5.10 -11.03
C GLN A 410 -7.35 5.91 -9.89
N LEU A 411 -6.57 6.35 -8.91
CA LEU A 411 -7.01 7.25 -7.85
C LEU A 411 -7.14 8.71 -8.32
N GLY A 412 -6.70 9.05 -9.55
CA GLY A 412 -6.66 10.43 -10.03
C GLY A 412 -5.64 11.30 -9.30
N ILE A 413 -4.57 10.69 -8.80
CA ILE A 413 -3.43 11.40 -8.20
C ILE A 413 -2.44 11.71 -9.33
N ASP A 414 -2.21 13.00 -9.58
CA ASP A 414 -1.26 13.43 -10.60
C ASP A 414 0.19 13.10 -10.17
N PRO A 415 0.93 12.29 -10.95
CA PRO A 415 2.31 11.95 -10.66
C PRO A 415 3.25 13.15 -10.60
N ALA A 416 2.91 14.27 -11.28
CA ALA A 416 3.68 15.50 -11.28
C ALA A 416 3.41 16.39 -10.07
N THR A 417 2.40 16.08 -9.25
CA THR A 417 2.09 16.84 -8.03
C THR A 417 3.31 16.90 -7.13
N LYS A 418 3.65 18.12 -6.67
CA LYS A 418 4.74 18.34 -5.72
C LYS A 418 4.34 17.84 -4.33
N LEU A 419 5.23 17.10 -3.71
CA LEU A 419 5.08 16.69 -2.32
C LEU A 419 5.54 17.82 -1.39
N PRO A 420 4.71 18.25 -0.42
CA PRO A 420 5.15 19.20 0.59
C PRO A 420 6.28 18.59 1.42
N ASN A 421 7.39 19.31 1.55
CA ASN A 421 8.53 18.85 2.34
C ASN A 421 9.19 20.03 3.08
N PRO A 422 9.80 19.80 4.26
CA PRO A 422 10.38 20.86 5.09
C PRO A 422 11.55 21.62 4.41
N GLU A 423 12.24 20.97 3.48
CA GLU A 423 13.43 21.52 2.81
C GLU A 423 13.06 22.32 1.55
N GLY A 424 11.78 22.35 1.17
CA GLY A 424 11.30 23.05 -0.04
C GLY A 424 11.83 22.46 -1.34
N LEU A 425 12.29 21.20 -1.35
CA LEU A 425 12.80 20.53 -2.52
C LEU A 425 11.68 20.28 -3.54
N PRO A 426 11.96 20.31 -4.86
CA PRO A 426 10.94 20.07 -5.90
C PRO A 426 10.61 18.58 -6.08
N LEU A 427 10.36 17.88 -4.98
CA LEU A 427 10.02 16.45 -4.97
C LEU A 427 8.59 16.25 -5.49
N ARG A 428 8.41 15.23 -6.34
CA ARG A 428 7.10 14.88 -6.92
C ARG A 428 6.57 13.56 -6.35
N VAL A 429 5.27 13.34 -6.50
CA VAL A 429 4.59 12.09 -6.10
C VAL A 429 5.27 10.89 -6.74
N MET A 430 5.52 10.93 -8.05
CA MET A 430 6.31 9.91 -8.74
C MET A 430 7.71 10.40 -9.04
N PRO A 431 8.71 9.50 -9.00
CA PRO A 431 10.06 9.86 -9.40
C PRO A 431 10.12 10.25 -10.88
N THR A 432 11.05 11.13 -11.21
CA THR A 432 11.34 11.55 -12.58
C THR A 432 12.44 10.68 -13.20
N ALA A 433 12.56 10.70 -14.52
CA ALA A 433 13.54 9.86 -15.24
C ALA A 433 15.01 10.13 -14.82
N ASP A 434 15.31 11.36 -14.41
CA ASP A 434 16.65 11.76 -13.91
C ASP A 434 16.98 11.22 -12.51
N GLU A 435 16.00 10.70 -11.76
CA GLU A 435 16.25 9.98 -10.51
C GLU A 435 16.81 8.55 -10.73
N GLY A 436 17.02 8.13 -11.99
CA GLY A 436 17.66 6.86 -12.33
C GLY A 436 16.84 5.60 -11.99
N ILE A 437 15.55 5.73 -11.76
CA ILE A 437 14.67 4.60 -11.42
C ILE A 437 14.22 3.90 -12.70
N LYS A 438 14.43 2.58 -12.76
CA LYS A 438 13.95 1.76 -13.87
C LYS A 438 12.42 1.70 -13.88
N SER A 439 11.85 1.79 -15.08
CA SER A 439 10.41 1.69 -15.31
C SER A 439 10.14 0.92 -16.60
N GLY A 440 9.11 0.07 -16.59
CA GLY A 440 8.53 -0.57 -17.78
C GLY A 440 7.28 0.17 -18.28
N GLY A 441 6.88 1.25 -17.61
CA GLY A 441 5.68 2.04 -17.88
C GLY A 441 4.44 1.54 -17.13
N LEU A 442 3.43 2.41 -17.05
CA LEU A 442 2.15 2.08 -16.39
C LEU A 442 1.51 0.83 -16.98
N LEU A 443 0.68 0.17 -16.19
CA LEU A 443 -0.07 -1.05 -16.55
C LEU A 443 -1.27 -0.73 -17.48
N LYS A 444 -0.98 -0.06 -18.61
CA LYS A 444 -2.01 0.43 -19.54
C LYS A 444 -2.87 -0.70 -20.13
N GLU A 445 -2.33 -1.91 -20.20
CA GLU A 445 -2.99 -3.11 -20.72
C GLU A 445 -4.26 -3.45 -19.92
N ILE A 446 -4.24 -3.15 -18.63
CA ILE A 446 -5.36 -3.43 -17.72
C ILE A 446 -6.07 -2.17 -17.21
N MET A 447 -5.58 -1.00 -17.59
CA MET A 447 -6.26 0.27 -17.30
C MET A 447 -7.34 0.56 -18.35
N PRO A 448 -8.39 1.32 -18.02
CA PRO A 448 -9.33 1.80 -19.00
C PRO A 448 -8.66 2.75 -19.99
N SER A 449 -9.07 2.65 -21.24
CA SER A 449 -8.67 3.56 -22.32
C SER A 449 -9.25 4.97 -22.11
#